data_4ceb3af80d85a7766a4a1359b4d40acc
#
_entry.id   4ceb3af80d85a7766a4a1359b4d40acc
#
_cell.length_a   1.000
_cell.length_b   1.000
_cell.length_c   1.000
_cell.angle_alpha   90.00
_cell.angle_beta   90.00
_cell.angle_gamma   90.00
#
_symmetry.space_group_name_H-M   'P 1'
#
loop_
_entity.id
_entity.type
_entity.pdbx_description
1 polymer ?
#
loop_
_entity_poly.entity_id
_entity_poly.type
_entity_poly.pdbx_seq_one_letter_code
_entity_poly.pdbx_strand_id
1 'polypeptide(L)'
;GTGGRRSLMEKRETAKSHEAIPIRYADAPYAGAAGQTRFEHAHLVAPDGSLSSVALCRVLNAQTHPELRDQALAGTLHRLDDGRDLAVSFVYHDPATRKFALVLPSVLAHKELKEWSRLMAAIADDTSQPVPLYVRDNTTVIGRLAFERYVNAEVAFEDEGDVDAATVLTGDGAADKVSAHQRADA
;
A
#
# COMPACT_ATOMS: atom_id res chain seq x y z
N GLY A 1 -7.52 -46.77 -28.72
CA GLY A 1 -6.83 -46.08 -27.64
C GLY A 1 -6.16 -44.80 -28.05
N THR A 2 -6.89 -43.73 -28.45
CA THR A 2 -6.30 -42.42 -28.88
C THR A 2 -6.96 -41.24 -28.18
N GLY A 3 -7.54 -41.42 -27.00
CA GLY A 3 -8.26 -40.35 -26.29
C GLY A 3 -7.50 -39.58 -25.21
N GLY A 4 -6.25 -39.92 -24.85
CA GLY A 4 -5.58 -39.42 -23.66
C GLY A 4 -4.60 -38.26 -23.86
N ARG A 5 -4.21 -37.91 -25.09
CA ARG A 5 -3.16 -36.92 -25.34
C ARG A 5 -3.65 -35.48 -25.59
N ARG A 6 -4.90 -35.29 -25.98
CA ARG A 6 -5.46 -33.95 -26.24
C ARG A 6 -5.75 -33.16 -24.94
N SER A 7 -6.11 -33.83 -23.86
CA SER A 7 -6.45 -33.15 -22.58
C SER A 7 -5.25 -32.52 -21.88
N LEU A 8 -4.04 -33.05 -22.08
CA LEU A 8 -2.81 -32.51 -21.44
C LEU A 8 -2.23 -31.31 -22.19
N MET A 9 -2.50 -31.17 -23.49
CA MET A 9 -2.07 -29.99 -24.25
C MET A 9 -2.96 -28.77 -24.01
N GLU A 10 -4.26 -28.95 -23.84
CA GLU A 10 -5.18 -27.84 -23.49
C GLU A 10 -4.89 -27.25 -22.12
N LYS A 11 -4.49 -28.09 -21.14
CA LYS A 11 -4.08 -27.59 -19.81
C LYS A 11 -2.76 -26.81 -19.82
N ARG A 12 -1.89 -27.02 -20.77
CA ARG A 12 -0.63 -26.26 -20.91
C ARG A 12 -0.82 -24.90 -21.59
N GLU A 13 -1.76 -24.79 -22.50
CA GLU A 13 -2.05 -23.51 -23.19
C GLU A 13 -2.74 -22.51 -22.26
N THR A 14 -3.64 -22.95 -21.39
CA THR A 14 -4.28 -22.09 -20.40
C THR A 14 -3.32 -21.57 -19.33
N ALA A 15 -2.22 -22.27 -19.02
CA ALA A 15 -1.20 -21.80 -18.11
C ALA A 15 -0.27 -20.70 -18.69
N LYS A 16 -0.15 -20.58 -20.01
CA LYS A 16 0.63 -19.53 -20.69
C LYS A 16 -0.09 -18.20 -20.80
N SER A 17 -1.40 -18.13 -20.62
CA SER A 17 -2.19 -16.90 -20.72
C SER A 17 -2.11 -15.98 -19.48
N HIS A 18 -1.31 -16.36 -18.46
CA HIS A 18 -1.08 -15.56 -17.26
C HIS A 18 0.27 -14.82 -17.26
N GLU A 19 0.95 -14.72 -18.40
CA GLU A 19 2.14 -13.86 -18.47
C GLU A 19 1.73 -12.42 -18.18
N ALA A 20 2.39 -11.83 -17.16
CA ALA A 20 2.15 -10.47 -16.75
C ALA A 20 2.42 -9.52 -17.93
N ILE A 21 1.39 -8.77 -18.31
CA ILE A 21 1.50 -7.75 -19.37
C ILE A 21 2.38 -6.62 -18.83
N PRO A 22 3.44 -6.22 -19.54
CA PRO A 22 4.26 -5.10 -19.09
C PRO A 22 3.43 -3.81 -19.08
N ILE A 23 3.34 -3.20 -17.91
CA ILE A 23 2.64 -1.93 -17.71
C ILE A 23 3.68 -0.82 -17.61
N ARG A 24 3.46 0.25 -18.36
CA ARG A 24 4.22 1.48 -18.17
C ARG A 24 3.53 2.32 -17.11
N TYR A 25 4.22 2.55 -16.01
CA TYR A 25 3.73 3.36 -14.90
C TYR A 25 4.05 4.83 -15.12
N ALA A 26 3.21 5.71 -14.59
CA ALA A 26 3.52 7.13 -14.51
C ALA A 26 4.75 7.39 -13.62
N ASP A 27 5.39 8.53 -13.82
CA ASP A 27 6.60 8.89 -13.06
C ASP A 27 6.32 9.15 -11.58
N ALA A 28 5.09 9.55 -11.22
CA ALA A 28 4.69 9.85 -9.85
C ALA A 28 3.39 9.12 -9.45
N PRO A 29 3.41 7.79 -9.28
CA PRO A 29 2.20 6.98 -9.06
C PRO A 29 1.50 7.30 -7.74
N TYR A 30 2.21 7.78 -6.73
CA TYR A 30 1.70 8.00 -5.37
C TYR A 30 1.51 9.47 -5.01
N ALA A 31 1.56 10.39 -5.97
CA ALA A 31 1.33 11.80 -5.71
C ALA A 31 -0.05 12.01 -5.05
N GLY A 32 -0.09 12.74 -3.93
CA GLY A 32 -1.30 12.95 -3.15
C GLY A 32 -1.78 11.72 -2.35
N ALA A 33 -0.91 10.75 -2.06
CA ALA A 33 -1.24 9.50 -1.39
C ALA A 33 -1.87 9.67 0.01
N ALA A 34 -1.54 10.74 0.71
CA ALA A 34 -2.13 11.03 2.02
C ALA A 34 -3.59 11.56 1.95
N GLY A 35 -4.11 11.82 0.76
CA GLY A 35 -5.44 12.39 0.53
C GLY A 35 -6.44 11.37 0.00
N GLN A 36 -6.91 11.62 -1.20
CA GLN A 36 -8.04 10.93 -1.82
C GLN A 36 -7.61 9.70 -2.63
N THR A 37 -8.57 8.82 -2.90
CA THR A 37 -8.42 7.74 -3.87
C THR A 37 -7.99 8.29 -5.23
N ARG A 38 -7.00 7.64 -5.85
CA ARG A 38 -6.44 8.06 -7.11
C ARG A 38 -6.27 6.89 -8.05
N PHE A 39 -6.67 7.13 -9.30
CA PHE A 39 -6.47 6.21 -10.40
C PHE A 39 -5.43 6.73 -11.38
N GLU A 40 -4.62 5.84 -11.89
CA GLU A 40 -3.67 6.09 -12.95
C GLU A 40 -4.16 5.42 -14.23
N HIS A 41 -4.13 6.13 -15.34
CA HIS A 41 -4.39 5.55 -16.65
C HIS A 41 -3.13 4.91 -17.20
N ALA A 42 -3.20 3.60 -17.42
CA ALA A 42 -2.12 2.84 -18.03
C ALA A 42 -2.54 2.33 -19.41
N HIS A 43 -1.55 2.18 -20.28
CA HIS A 43 -1.75 1.56 -21.59
C HIS A 43 -1.25 0.12 -21.56
N LEU A 44 -2.15 -0.81 -21.88
CA LEU A 44 -1.83 -2.22 -22.02
C LEU A 44 -1.58 -2.51 -23.50
N VAL A 45 -0.49 -3.21 -23.76
CA VAL A 45 -0.17 -3.71 -25.09
C VAL A 45 -0.60 -5.17 -25.15
N ALA A 46 -1.58 -5.48 -25.98
CA ALA A 46 -1.96 -6.87 -26.23
C ALA A 46 -0.89 -7.58 -27.09
N PRO A 47 -0.88 -8.94 -27.09
CA PRO A 47 0.05 -9.72 -27.94
C PRO A 47 -0.03 -9.40 -29.43
N ASP A 48 -1.18 -8.94 -29.92
CA ASP A 48 -1.40 -8.51 -31.32
C ASP A 48 -0.93 -7.07 -31.58
N GLY A 49 -0.35 -6.38 -30.55
CA GLY A 49 0.11 -5.00 -30.63
C GLY A 49 -0.98 -3.95 -30.42
N SER A 50 -2.23 -4.34 -30.20
CA SER A 50 -3.31 -3.40 -29.91
C SER A 50 -3.10 -2.76 -28.54
N LEU A 51 -3.50 -1.49 -28.41
CA LEU A 51 -3.45 -0.71 -27.16
C LEU A 51 -4.83 -0.62 -26.55
N SER A 52 -4.92 -0.91 -25.26
CA SER A 52 -6.10 -0.62 -24.47
C SER A 52 -5.74 0.26 -23.28
N SER A 53 -6.62 1.14 -22.89
CA SER A 53 -6.46 1.98 -21.71
C SER A 53 -7.18 1.35 -20.52
N VAL A 54 -6.54 1.34 -19.36
CA VAL A 54 -7.13 0.86 -18.11
C VAL A 54 -6.84 1.84 -16.97
N ALA A 55 -7.82 2.04 -16.09
CA ALA A 55 -7.65 2.81 -14.88
C ALA A 55 -7.17 1.89 -13.75
N LEU A 56 -6.01 2.18 -13.19
CA LEU A 56 -5.40 1.44 -12.10
C LEU A 56 -5.52 2.23 -10.80
N CYS A 57 -6.08 1.64 -9.76
CA CYS A 57 -6.09 2.25 -8.44
C CYS A 57 -4.67 2.24 -7.85
N ARG A 58 -4.09 3.43 -7.68
CA ARG A 58 -2.75 3.59 -7.10
C ARG A 58 -2.77 4.08 -5.67
N VAL A 59 -3.81 4.79 -5.29
CA VAL A 59 -4.09 5.18 -3.92
C VAL A 59 -5.54 4.84 -3.62
N LEU A 60 -5.75 4.07 -2.58
CA LEU A 60 -7.07 3.64 -2.10
C LEU A 60 -7.32 4.28 -0.74
N ASN A 61 -8.29 5.20 -0.67
CA ASN A 61 -8.79 5.70 0.59
C ASN A 61 -10.02 4.88 0.99
N ALA A 62 -9.87 4.03 1.99
CA ALA A 62 -10.90 3.08 2.42
C ALA A 62 -12.09 3.74 3.10
N GLN A 63 -11.93 4.96 3.62
CA GLN A 63 -13.02 5.71 4.22
C GLN A 63 -13.98 6.26 3.18
N THR A 64 -13.47 6.75 2.06
CA THR A 64 -14.29 7.32 0.98
C THR A 64 -14.73 6.27 -0.04
N HIS A 65 -13.99 5.18 -0.20
CA HIS A 65 -14.25 4.11 -1.16
C HIS A 65 -14.15 2.72 -0.49
N PRO A 66 -15.08 2.39 0.42
CA PRO A 66 -15.06 1.08 1.11
C PRO A 66 -15.22 -0.10 0.14
N GLU A 67 -15.89 0.10 -0.99
CA GLU A 67 -16.03 -0.92 -2.04
C GLU A 67 -14.69 -1.30 -2.67
N LEU A 68 -13.77 -0.36 -2.82
CA LEU A 68 -12.42 -0.64 -3.32
C LEU A 68 -11.59 -1.40 -2.29
N ARG A 69 -11.77 -1.12 -1.00
CA ARG A 69 -11.17 -1.93 0.08
C ARG A 69 -11.62 -3.38 -0.03
N ASP A 70 -12.91 -3.62 -0.23
CA ASP A 70 -13.45 -4.97 -0.36
C ASP A 70 -12.89 -5.68 -1.59
N GLN A 71 -12.74 -4.98 -2.71
CA GLN A 71 -12.08 -5.51 -3.90
C GLN A 71 -10.60 -5.83 -3.65
N ALA A 72 -9.88 -4.98 -2.93
CA ALA A 72 -8.48 -5.23 -2.59
C ALA A 72 -8.33 -6.48 -1.71
N LEU A 73 -9.19 -6.65 -0.71
CA LEU A 73 -9.22 -7.83 0.15
C LEU A 73 -9.58 -9.10 -0.63
N ALA A 74 -10.50 -9.00 -1.60
CA ALA A 74 -10.86 -10.11 -2.48
C ALA A 74 -9.80 -10.43 -3.54
N GLY A 75 -8.80 -9.56 -3.72
CA GLY A 75 -7.78 -9.72 -4.75
C GLY A 75 -8.25 -9.36 -6.15
N THR A 76 -9.30 -8.55 -6.28
CA THR A 76 -9.91 -8.18 -7.56
C THR A 76 -9.74 -6.71 -7.93
N LEU A 77 -9.04 -5.92 -7.10
CA LEU A 77 -8.88 -4.48 -7.31
C LEU A 77 -8.30 -4.12 -8.69
N HIS A 78 -7.37 -4.91 -9.19
CA HIS A 78 -6.70 -4.70 -10.47
C HIS A 78 -7.04 -5.79 -11.49
N ARG A 79 -8.24 -6.34 -11.39
CA ARG A 79 -8.74 -7.34 -12.35
C ARG A 79 -9.31 -6.65 -13.58
N LEU A 80 -8.88 -7.10 -14.74
CA LEU A 80 -9.41 -6.66 -16.02
C LEU A 80 -10.79 -7.30 -16.31
N ASP A 81 -11.52 -6.74 -17.24
CA ASP A 81 -12.85 -7.24 -17.64
C ASP A 81 -12.78 -8.66 -18.22
N ASP A 82 -11.64 -9.04 -18.78
CA ASP A 82 -11.38 -10.39 -19.29
C ASP A 82 -10.95 -11.40 -18.21
N GLY A 83 -10.95 -10.99 -16.93
CA GLY A 83 -10.64 -11.83 -15.77
C GLY A 83 -9.15 -11.94 -15.44
N ARG A 84 -8.25 -11.31 -16.21
CA ARG A 84 -6.82 -11.27 -15.89
C ARG A 84 -6.54 -10.30 -14.74
N ASP A 85 -5.66 -10.70 -13.82
CA ASP A 85 -5.19 -9.85 -12.75
C ASP A 85 -3.88 -9.15 -13.13
N LEU A 86 -3.82 -7.85 -12.93
CA LEU A 86 -2.60 -7.07 -13.07
C LEU A 86 -1.86 -6.99 -11.76
N ALA A 87 -0.54 -7.14 -11.81
CA ALA A 87 0.33 -6.94 -10.65
C ALA A 87 0.64 -5.43 -10.50
N VAL A 88 -0.05 -4.78 -9.60
CA VAL A 88 0.04 -3.33 -9.37
C VAL A 88 0.27 -3.07 -7.89
N SER A 89 1.32 -2.30 -7.58
CA SER A 89 1.51 -1.76 -6.24
C SER A 89 0.56 -0.57 -6.02
N PHE A 90 0.05 -0.44 -4.81
CA PHE A 90 -0.85 0.65 -4.45
C PHE A 90 -0.67 1.06 -2.99
N VAL A 91 -1.17 2.23 -2.65
CA VAL A 91 -1.23 2.70 -1.27
C VAL A 91 -2.61 2.43 -0.71
N TYR A 92 -2.65 1.79 0.46
CA TYR A 92 -3.86 1.65 1.26
C TYR A 92 -3.85 2.70 2.37
N HIS A 93 -4.89 3.51 2.42
CA HIS A 93 -5.08 4.53 3.43
C HIS A 93 -6.46 4.42 4.06
N ASP A 94 -6.52 4.24 5.35
CA ASP A 94 -7.74 4.28 6.14
C ASP A 94 -7.59 5.30 7.28
N PRO A 95 -8.05 6.54 7.09
CA PRO A 95 -7.95 7.56 8.12
C PRO A 95 -8.73 7.22 9.41
N ALA A 96 -9.83 6.47 9.29
CA ALA A 96 -10.66 6.10 10.44
C ALA A 96 -9.92 5.16 11.41
N THR A 97 -9.10 4.27 10.89
CA THR A 97 -8.27 3.34 11.67
C THR A 97 -6.81 3.72 11.73
N ARG A 98 -6.43 4.87 11.17
CA ARG A 98 -5.06 5.38 11.08
C ARG A 98 -4.09 4.36 10.47
N LYS A 99 -4.50 3.72 9.41
CA LYS A 99 -3.70 2.76 8.64
C LYS A 99 -3.22 3.38 7.35
N PHE A 100 -1.94 3.26 7.09
CA PHE A 100 -1.32 3.70 5.86
C PHE A 100 -0.19 2.74 5.49
N ALA A 101 -0.32 2.07 4.35
CA ALA A 101 0.65 1.09 3.90
C ALA A 101 0.86 1.13 2.39
N LEU A 102 2.09 0.89 1.98
CA LEU A 102 2.40 0.51 0.60
C LEU A 102 2.14 -0.98 0.45
N VAL A 103 1.27 -1.34 -0.48
CA VAL A 103 0.90 -2.74 -0.74
C VAL A 103 1.50 -3.19 -2.06
N LEU A 104 2.27 -4.27 -2.02
CA LEU A 104 2.85 -4.90 -3.20
C LEU A 104 2.31 -6.31 -3.37
N PRO A 105 1.91 -6.69 -4.60
CA PRO A 105 1.74 -8.09 -4.94
C PRO A 105 3.05 -8.87 -4.72
N SER A 106 2.97 -10.14 -4.36
CA SER A 106 4.15 -10.97 -4.09
C SER A 106 5.15 -11.00 -5.25
N VAL A 107 4.66 -10.99 -6.48
CA VAL A 107 5.50 -10.96 -7.71
C VAL A 107 6.31 -9.67 -7.86
N LEU A 108 5.94 -8.60 -7.14
CA LEU A 108 6.63 -7.31 -7.15
C LEU A 108 7.49 -7.10 -5.88
N ALA A 109 7.66 -8.11 -5.04
CA ALA A 109 8.43 -7.99 -3.80
C ALA A 109 9.85 -7.43 -4.03
N HIS A 110 10.49 -7.79 -5.14
CA HIS A 110 11.82 -7.30 -5.53
C HIS A 110 11.87 -5.80 -5.83
N LYS A 111 10.72 -5.14 -5.99
CA LYS A 111 10.61 -3.70 -6.24
C LYS A 111 10.31 -2.89 -4.96
N GLU A 112 10.27 -3.53 -3.80
CA GLU A 112 9.87 -2.90 -2.54
C GLU A 112 10.61 -1.59 -2.27
N LEU A 113 11.93 -1.60 -2.28
CA LEU A 113 12.72 -0.42 -1.98
C LEU A 113 12.47 0.73 -2.98
N LYS A 114 12.34 0.40 -4.26
CA LYS A 114 12.07 1.38 -5.31
C LYS A 114 10.69 2.02 -5.12
N GLU A 115 9.68 1.21 -4.88
CA GLU A 115 8.31 1.70 -4.72
C GLU A 115 8.15 2.47 -3.40
N TRP A 116 8.78 2.00 -2.33
CA TRP A 116 8.81 2.72 -1.06
C TRP A 116 9.49 4.08 -1.19
N SER A 117 10.62 4.17 -1.86
CA SER A 117 11.31 5.44 -2.10
C SER A 117 10.46 6.43 -2.90
N ARG A 118 9.69 5.95 -3.88
CA ARG A 118 8.74 6.77 -4.63
C ARG A 118 7.60 7.28 -3.75
N LEU A 119 7.08 6.44 -2.87
CA LEU A 119 6.05 6.83 -1.91
C LEU A 119 6.56 7.89 -0.95
N MET A 120 7.74 7.69 -0.38
CA MET A 120 8.34 8.66 0.56
C MET A 120 8.60 10.01 -0.10
N ALA A 121 9.07 10.01 -1.35
CA ALA A 121 9.21 11.24 -2.13
C ALA A 121 7.86 11.95 -2.36
N ALA A 122 6.82 11.21 -2.70
CA ALA A 122 5.48 11.75 -2.88
C ALA A 122 4.90 12.36 -1.59
N ILE A 123 5.14 11.73 -0.44
CA ILE A 123 4.73 12.25 0.87
C ILE A 123 5.51 13.53 1.20
N ALA A 124 6.82 13.55 0.95
CA ALA A 124 7.66 14.72 1.21
C ALA A 124 7.30 15.93 0.31
N ASP A 125 6.88 15.66 -0.92
CA ASP A 125 6.49 16.70 -1.88
C ASP A 125 5.06 17.24 -1.64
N ASP A 126 4.25 16.53 -0.86
CA ASP A 126 2.89 16.97 -0.53
C ASP A 126 2.92 18.04 0.56
N THR A 127 2.84 19.29 0.13
CA THR A 127 2.82 20.47 1.01
C THR A 127 1.41 21.01 1.25
N SER A 128 0.39 20.36 0.71
CA SER A 128 -0.99 20.85 0.75
C SER A 128 -1.59 20.83 2.16
N GLN A 129 -1.16 19.87 2.99
CA GLN A 129 -1.58 19.71 4.37
C GLN A 129 -0.47 19.10 5.23
N PRO A 130 -0.48 19.32 6.55
CA PRO A 130 0.38 18.57 7.46
C PRO A 130 0.12 17.06 7.33
N VAL A 131 1.16 16.30 7.08
CA VAL A 131 1.07 14.85 6.94
C VAL A 131 1.03 14.21 8.32
N PRO A 132 0.00 13.42 8.65
CA PRO A 132 -0.10 12.73 9.95
C PRO A 132 1.08 11.79 10.20
N LEU A 133 1.41 11.58 11.47
CA LEU A 133 2.53 10.73 11.86
C LEU A 133 2.39 9.29 11.35
N TYR A 134 1.18 8.71 11.43
CA TYR A 134 0.93 7.34 10.94
C TYR A 134 1.16 7.19 9.43
N VAL A 135 1.07 8.28 8.65
CA VAL A 135 1.40 8.29 7.22
C VAL A 135 2.92 8.32 7.03
N ARG A 136 3.64 9.09 7.84
CA ARG A 136 5.11 9.14 7.81
C ARG A 136 5.75 7.82 8.24
N ASP A 137 5.18 7.19 9.26
CA ASP A 137 5.63 5.91 9.81
C ASP A 137 4.99 4.71 9.08
N ASN A 138 4.66 4.90 7.80
CA ASN A 138 4.03 3.86 7.01
C ASN A 138 4.84 2.56 6.96
N THR A 139 4.13 1.49 6.66
CA THR A 139 4.71 0.17 6.48
C THR A 139 4.54 -0.32 5.05
N THR A 140 5.33 -1.31 4.68
CA THR A 140 5.14 -2.05 3.43
C THR A 140 4.54 -3.41 3.73
N VAL A 141 3.53 -3.77 2.96
CA VAL A 141 2.81 -5.04 3.05
C VAL A 141 2.94 -5.79 1.74
N ILE A 142 3.45 -7.02 1.78
CA ILE A 142 3.71 -7.82 0.59
C ILE A 142 2.80 -9.04 0.58
N GLY A 143 2.00 -9.14 -0.46
CA GLY A 143 1.08 -10.24 -0.69
C GLY A 143 -0.28 -10.08 -0.02
N ARG A 144 -1.26 -10.80 -0.55
CA ARG A 144 -2.67 -10.67 -0.17
C ARG A 144 -2.94 -11.06 1.29
N LEU A 145 -2.34 -12.13 1.77
CA LEU A 145 -2.55 -12.58 3.16
C LEU A 145 -2.01 -11.58 4.18
N ALA A 146 -0.84 -11.01 3.90
CA ALA A 146 -0.27 -9.97 4.75
C ALA A 146 -1.12 -8.70 4.73
N PHE A 147 -1.68 -8.36 3.57
CA PHE A 147 -2.60 -7.24 3.43
C PHE A 147 -3.90 -7.45 4.24
N GLU A 148 -4.50 -8.62 4.13
CA GLU A 148 -5.69 -8.98 4.90
C GLU A 148 -5.44 -8.89 6.41
N ARG A 149 -4.31 -9.42 6.89
CA ARG A 149 -3.91 -9.29 8.30
C ARG A 149 -3.72 -7.85 8.72
N TYR A 150 -3.09 -7.05 7.89
CA TYR A 150 -2.88 -5.64 8.17
C TYR A 150 -4.19 -4.86 8.30
N VAL A 151 -5.12 -5.05 7.37
CA VAL A 151 -6.43 -4.37 7.38
C VAL A 151 -7.26 -4.79 8.60
N ASN A 152 -7.22 -6.06 8.98
CA ASN A 152 -8.00 -6.60 10.08
C ASN A 152 -7.32 -6.47 11.45
N ALA A 153 -6.08 -6.02 11.51
CA ALA A 153 -5.39 -5.81 12.78
C ALA A 153 -6.06 -4.68 13.58
N GLU A 154 -6.23 -4.90 14.87
CA GLU A 154 -6.67 -3.86 15.79
C GLU A 154 -5.57 -2.83 15.98
N VAL A 155 -5.92 -1.56 15.93
CA VAL A 155 -5.01 -0.46 16.22
C VAL A 155 -5.27 0.02 17.63
N ALA A 156 -4.24 0.01 18.45
CA ALA A 156 -4.29 0.61 19.79
C ALA A 156 -4.31 2.14 19.65
N PHE A 157 -5.50 2.74 19.67
CA PHE A 157 -5.68 4.20 19.61
C PHE A 157 -5.25 4.93 20.88
N GLU A 158 -5.09 4.20 21.98
CA GLU A 158 -4.92 4.77 23.31
C GLU A 158 -3.54 5.35 23.56
N ASP A 159 -2.52 4.92 22.81
CA ASP A 159 -1.13 5.25 23.14
C ASP A 159 -0.62 6.56 22.55
N GLU A 160 -1.24 7.09 21.48
CA GLU A 160 -0.70 8.29 20.82
C GLU A 160 -1.06 9.60 21.52
N GLY A 161 -2.23 9.70 22.12
CA GLY A 161 -2.66 10.90 22.83
C GLY A 161 -1.99 11.05 24.21
N ASP A 162 -1.80 9.95 24.91
CA ASP A 162 -1.22 9.93 26.25
C ASP A 162 0.31 10.02 26.23
N VAL A 163 0.96 9.50 25.19
CA VAL A 163 2.42 9.58 25.07
C VAL A 163 2.90 11.01 24.89
N ASP A 164 2.22 11.82 24.11
CA ASP A 164 2.60 13.22 23.91
C ASP A 164 2.41 14.05 25.17
N ALA A 165 1.33 13.86 25.90
CA ALA A 165 1.08 14.51 27.19
C ALA A 165 2.08 14.05 28.27
N ALA A 166 2.38 12.75 28.31
CA ALA A 166 3.32 12.19 29.27
C ALA A 166 4.77 12.61 28.98
N THR A 167 5.15 12.78 27.71
CA THR A 167 6.49 13.22 27.33
C THR A 167 6.75 14.66 27.77
N VAL A 168 5.76 15.53 27.64
CA VAL A 168 5.88 16.91 28.12
C VAL A 168 6.02 16.98 29.63
N LEU A 169 5.25 16.18 30.40
CA LEU A 169 5.30 16.16 31.85
C LEU A 169 6.57 15.51 32.40
N THR A 170 7.09 14.48 31.72
CA THR A 170 8.34 13.82 32.14
C THR A 170 9.58 14.63 31.81
N GLY A 171 9.53 15.53 30.82
CA GLY A 171 10.60 16.47 30.54
C GLY A 171 10.88 17.41 31.75
N ASP A 172 9.84 17.95 32.29
CA ASP A 172 9.95 18.81 33.49
C ASP A 172 10.31 18.03 34.74
N GLY A 173 9.78 16.83 34.89
CA GLY A 173 10.12 15.96 36.02
C GLY A 173 11.56 15.44 35.99
N ALA A 174 12.12 15.23 34.82
CA ALA A 174 13.52 14.82 34.68
C ALA A 174 14.48 15.96 35.03
N ALA A 175 14.14 17.19 34.68
CA ALA A 175 14.94 18.36 35.07
C ALA A 175 14.99 18.55 36.62
N ASP A 176 13.88 18.34 37.30
CA ASP A 176 13.82 18.42 38.76
C ASP A 176 14.62 17.30 39.44
N LYS A 177 14.59 16.09 38.88
CA LYS A 177 15.38 14.97 39.44
C LYS A 177 16.89 15.19 39.28
N VAL A 178 17.33 15.74 38.13
CA VAL A 178 18.75 16.08 37.92
C VAL A 178 19.19 17.18 38.87
N SER A 179 18.34 18.18 39.08
CA SER A 179 18.62 19.25 40.02
C SER A 179 18.72 18.75 41.49
N ALA A 180 17.88 17.80 41.88
CA ALA A 180 17.93 17.18 43.19
C ALA A 180 19.20 16.33 43.40
N HIS A 181 19.67 15.67 42.36
CA HIS A 181 20.90 14.85 42.44
C HIS A 181 22.17 15.71 42.53
N GLN A 182 22.21 16.85 41.85
CA GLN A 182 23.31 17.82 41.99
C GLN A 182 23.40 18.47 43.36
N ARG A 183 22.28 18.58 44.09
CA ARG A 183 22.26 19.10 45.48
C ARG A 183 22.71 18.08 46.53
N ALA A 184 22.66 16.79 46.22
CA ALA A 184 23.08 15.74 47.11
C ALA A 184 24.59 15.50 47.11
N ASP A 185 25.30 15.92 46.05
CA ASP A 185 26.76 15.76 45.94
C ASP A 185 27.55 17.03 46.34
N ALA A 186 26.84 18.04 46.82
CA ALA A 186 27.43 19.26 47.36
C ALA A 186 27.31 19.31 48.88
#